data_c39155b19e31f7b73171579a52fe212e
#
_entry.id   c39155b19e31f7b73171579a52fe212e
#
_cell.length_a   1.000
_cell.length_b   1.000
_cell.length_c   1.000
_cell.angle_alpha   90.00
_cell.angle_beta   90.00
_cell.angle_gamma   90.00
#
_symmetry.space_group_name_H-M   'P 1'
#
loop_
_entity.id
_entity.type
_entity.pdbx_description
1 polymer ?
#
loop_
_entity_poly.entity_id
_entity_poly.type
_entity_poly.pdbx_seq_one_letter_code
_entity_poly.pdbx_strand_id
1 'polypeptide(L)'
;MRRRLAWVFVALAVMLAVGFLVPLGRSVHSQARLRALAGAQSDARGVATALAATAGSTGNVPGATEVDFVLSSFGSPDLMVILSDGTVIGSNIPVDEALSLAATGSVVAEVADGAAAIVPVTFGGSDEQIVVTAFVDHDTLREGVTSSWLILTALGLIVVIGSVP
;
A
#
# COMPACT_ATOMS: atom_id res chain seq x y z
N MET A 1 11.29 -39.95 35.20
CA MET A 1 9.93 -39.55 34.80
C MET A 1 9.78 -38.06 34.50
N ARG A 2 10.42 -37.14 35.25
CA ARG A 2 10.33 -35.68 35.04
C ARG A 2 10.72 -35.19 33.63
N ARG A 3 11.72 -35.77 33.02
CA ARG A 3 12.20 -35.36 31.67
C ARG A 3 11.19 -35.63 30.56
N ARG A 4 10.41 -36.72 30.64
CA ARG A 4 9.37 -37.02 29.64
C ARG A 4 8.16 -36.08 29.76
N LEU A 5 7.83 -35.69 31.00
CA LEU A 5 6.75 -34.76 31.26
C LEU A 5 7.09 -33.35 30.76
N ALA A 6 8.35 -32.90 30.92
CA ALA A 6 8.82 -31.62 30.40
C ALA A 6 8.72 -31.56 28.85
N TRP A 7 9.09 -32.63 28.14
CA TRP A 7 8.97 -32.69 26.67
C TRP A 7 7.51 -32.62 26.19
N VAL A 8 6.58 -33.23 26.90
CA VAL A 8 5.14 -33.14 26.58
C VAL A 8 4.63 -31.71 26.75
N PHE A 9 5.04 -31.02 27.84
CA PHE A 9 4.66 -29.61 28.05
C PHE A 9 5.26 -28.69 27.01
N VAL A 10 6.52 -28.88 26.62
CA VAL A 10 7.16 -28.10 25.53
C VAL A 10 6.45 -28.35 24.20
N ALA A 11 6.14 -29.59 23.87
CA ALA A 11 5.42 -29.91 22.64
C ALA A 11 4.02 -29.27 22.61
N LEU A 12 3.30 -29.32 23.73
CA LEU A 12 2.00 -28.69 23.86
C LEU A 12 2.08 -27.16 23.73
N ALA A 13 3.07 -26.54 24.38
CA ALA A 13 3.29 -25.09 24.30
C ALA A 13 3.64 -24.64 22.87
N VAL A 14 4.48 -25.39 22.17
CA VAL A 14 4.84 -25.13 20.76
C VAL A 14 3.61 -25.29 19.87
N MET A 15 2.81 -26.32 20.07
CA MET A 15 1.60 -26.56 19.28
C MET A 15 0.56 -25.44 19.48
N LEU A 16 0.38 -24.98 20.72
CA LEU A 16 -0.47 -23.82 21.04
C LEU A 16 0.09 -22.53 20.42
N ALA A 17 1.40 -22.29 20.56
CA ALA A 17 2.04 -21.12 19.99
C ALA A 17 1.86 -21.09 18.47
N VAL A 18 2.14 -22.16 17.76
CA VAL A 18 1.96 -22.25 16.30
C VAL A 18 0.49 -22.06 15.91
N GLY A 19 -0.43 -22.69 16.66
CA GLY A 19 -1.87 -22.60 16.40
C GLY A 19 -2.46 -21.20 16.55
N PHE A 20 -1.89 -20.37 17.42
CA PHE A 20 -2.32 -18.97 17.61
C PHE A 20 -1.53 -17.98 16.75
N LEU A 21 -0.23 -18.18 16.60
CA LEU A 21 0.65 -17.22 15.94
C LEU A 21 0.51 -17.21 14.42
N VAL A 22 0.24 -18.35 13.80
CA VAL A 22 0.04 -18.41 12.34
C VAL A 22 -1.21 -17.63 11.90
N PRO A 23 -2.40 -17.83 12.47
CA PRO A 23 -3.57 -17.04 12.07
C PRO A 23 -3.45 -15.56 12.47
N LEU A 24 -2.82 -15.24 13.61
CA LEU A 24 -2.59 -13.87 14.03
C LEU A 24 -1.63 -13.14 13.06
N GLY A 25 -0.54 -13.79 12.66
CA GLY A 25 0.41 -13.24 11.69
C GLY A 25 -0.23 -12.96 10.34
N ARG A 26 -1.08 -13.87 9.85
CA ARG A 26 -1.85 -13.63 8.62
C ARG A 26 -2.83 -12.47 8.74
N SER A 27 -3.51 -12.35 9.88
CA SER A 27 -4.46 -11.25 10.12
C SER A 27 -3.75 -9.89 10.15
N VAL A 28 -2.60 -9.79 10.81
CA VAL A 28 -1.81 -8.54 10.87
C VAL A 28 -1.30 -8.15 9.48
N HIS A 29 -0.83 -9.12 8.69
CA HIS A 29 -0.37 -8.86 7.33
C HIS A 29 -1.48 -8.32 6.41
N SER A 30 -2.67 -8.92 6.46
CA SER A 30 -3.81 -8.44 5.66
C SER A 30 -4.26 -7.04 6.08
N GLN A 31 -4.21 -6.71 7.37
CA GLN A 31 -4.55 -5.37 7.86
C GLN A 31 -3.54 -4.30 7.46
N ALA A 32 -2.23 -4.61 7.47
CA ALA A 32 -1.18 -3.69 7.03
C ALA A 32 -1.36 -3.34 5.54
N ARG A 33 -1.59 -4.36 4.70
CA ARG A 33 -1.87 -4.18 3.28
C ARG A 33 -3.12 -3.31 3.03
N LEU A 34 -4.21 -3.59 3.72
CA LEU A 34 -5.44 -2.81 3.59
C LEU A 34 -5.25 -1.35 4.00
N ARG A 35 -4.46 -1.07 5.04
CA ARG A 35 -4.13 0.30 5.46
C ARG A 35 -3.26 1.02 4.43
N ALA A 36 -2.24 0.35 3.89
CA ALA A 36 -1.38 0.93 2.86
C ALA A 36 -2.19 1.29 1.61
N LEU A 37 -3.05 0.39 1.14
CA LEU A 37 -3.92 0.64 -0.01
C LEU A 37 -4.96 1.73 0.26
N ALA A 38 -5.53 1.77 1.46
CA ALA A 38 -6.47 2.83 1.85
C ALA A 38 -5.77 4.19 1.94
N GLY A 39 -4.52 4.24 2.43
CA GLY A 39 -3.67 5.42 2.41
C GLY A 39 -3.43 5.93 1.00
N ALA A 40 -2.91 5.07 0.12
CA ALA A 40 -2.65 5.40 -1.29
C ALA A 40 -3.93 5.90 -2.01
N GLN A 41 -5.06 5.25 -1.76
CA GLN A 41 -6.34 5.68 -2.33
C GLN A 41 -6.79 7.05 -1.78
N SER A 42 -6.52 7.33 -0.50
CA SER A 42 -6.80 8.63 0.11
C SER A 42 -5.93 9.72 -0.51
N ASP A 43 -4.64 9.46 -0.70
CA ASP A 43 -3.69 10.39 -1.29
C ASP A 43 -4.04 10.68 -2.76
N ALA A 44 -4.31 9.64 -3.55
CA ALA A 44 -4.77 9.81 -4.93
C ALA A 44 -6.06 10.64 -5.04
N ARG A 45 -7.03 10.42 -4.16
CA ARG A 45 -8.25 11.23 -4.11
C ARG A 45 -7.99 12.66 -3.64
N GLY A 46 -7.07 12.84 -2.70
CA GLY A 46 -6.64 14.17 -2.24
C GLY A 46 -6.08 15.00 -3.38
N VAL A 47 -5.14 14.43 -4.14
CA VAL A 47 -4.58 15.07 -5.35
C VAL A 47 -5.66 15.32 -6.39
N ALA A 48 -6.50 14.35 -6.69
CA ALA A 48 -7.61 14.48 -7.64
C ALA A 48 -8.55 15.64 -7.26
N THR A 49 -8.87 15.76 -5.97
CA THR A 49 -9.71 16.85 -5.45
C THR A 49 -9.02 18.21 -5.55
N ALA A 50 -7.72 18.28 -5.26
CA ALA A 50 -6.94 19.51 -5.39
C ALA A 50 -6.84 19.96 -6.83
N LEU A 51 -6.61 19.05 -7.78
CA LEU A 51 -6.59 19.35 -9.22
C LEU A 51 -7.96 19.80 -9.70
N ALA A 52 -9.04 19.16 -9.28
CA ALA A 52 -10.39 19.57 -9.61
C ALA A 52 -10.73 20.97 -9.06
N ALA A 53 -10.28 21.31 -7.85
CA ALA A 53 -10.44 22.64 -7.27
C ALA A 53 -9.66 23.70 -8.04
N THR A 54 -8.43 23.38 -8.48
CA THR A 54 -7.60 24.28 -9.31
C THR A 54 -8.29 24.54 -10.65
N ALA A 55 -8.75 23.49 -11.31
CA ALA A 55 -9.51 23.62 -12.57
C ALA A 55 -10.79 24.46 -12.39
N GLY A 56 -11.53 24.26 -11.30
CA GLY A 56 -12.74 25.01 -10.98
C GLY A 56 -12.47 26.49 -10.74
N SER A 57 -11.29 26.86 -10.22
CA SER A 57 -10.91 28.26 -9.97
C SER A 57 -10.37 28.96 -11.20
N THR A 58 -9.66 28.26 -12.07
CA THR A 58 -9.04 28.81 -13.29
C THR A 58 -9.94 28.69 -14.53
N GLY A 59 -10.93 27.79 -14.49
CA GLY A 59 -11.76 27.43 -15.65
C GLY A 59 -11.03 26.61 -16.71
N ASN A 60 -9.80 26.24 -16.46
CA ASN A 60 -8.95 25.48 -17.39
C ASN A 60 -8.50 24.15 -16.77
N VAL A 61 -8.20 23.16 -17.61
CA VAL A 61 -7.57 21.91 -17.16
C VAL A 61 -6.15 22.22 -16.65
N PRO A 62 -5.76 21.70 -15.47
CA PRO A 62 -4.45 21.97 -14.91
C PRO A 62 -3.32 21.50 -15.83
N GLY A 63 -2.35 22.38 -16.07
CA GLY A 63 -1.16 22.08 -16.83
C GLY A 63 -0.07 21.40 -15.98
N ALA A 64 1.03 21.00 -16.65
CA ALA A 64 2.13 20.27 -16.00
C ALA A 64 2.71 20.99 -14.78
N THR A 65 2.86 22.31 -14.82
CA THR A 65 3.42 23.11 -13.72
C THR A 65 2.50 23.11 -12.50
N GLU A 66 1.19 23.19 -12.71
CA GLU A 66 0.19 23.20 -11.64
C GLU A 66 0.09 21.83 -11.00
N VAL A 67 0.14 20.78 -11.80
CA VAL A 67 0.16 19.38 -11.32
C VAL A 67 1.41 19.12 -10.50
N ASP A 68 2.60 19.54 -10.95
CA ASP A 68 3.85 19.38 -10.21
C ASP A 68 3.82 20.12 -8.86
N PHE A 69 3.25 21.32 -8.85
CA PHE A 69 3.05 22.08 -7.60
C PHE A 69 2.12 21.34 -6.62
N VAL A 70 1.00 20.80 -7.12
CA VAL A 70 0.07 20.03 -6.29
C VAL A 70 0.76 18.78 -5.76
N LEU A 71 1.43 17.99 -6.61
CA LEU A 71 2.15 16.79 -6.17
C LEU A 71 3.21 17.09 -5.11
N SER A 72 3.99 18.15 -5.31
CA SER A 72 5.02 18.55 -4.33
C SER A 72 4.43 18.94 -2.98
N SER A 73 3.20 19.46 -2.94
CA SER A 73 2.51 19.83 -1.70
C SER A 73 2.03 18.63 -0.88
N PHE A 74 1.77 17.49 -1.53
CA PHE A 74 1.41 16.25 -0.84
C PHE A 74 2.63 15.52 -0.28
N GLY A 75 3.84 15.76 -0.83
CA GLY A 75 5.10 15.21 -0.32
C GLY A 75 5.21 13.68 -0.40
N SER A 76 4.34 13.02 -1.15
CA SER A 76 4.33 11.56 -1.34
C SER A 76 5.11 11.21 -2.61
N PRO A 77 6.24 10.48 -2.52
CA PRO A 77 7.07 10.17 -3.67
C PRO A 77 6.42 9.18 -4.65
N ASP A 78 5.37 8.50 -4.20
CA ASP A 78 4.72 7.41 -4.93
C ASP A 78 3.48 7.86 -5.71
N LEU A 79 3.32 9.17 -5.89
CA LEU A 79 2.23 9.75 -6.67
C LEU A 79 2.67 10.02 -8.11
N MET A 80 1.79 9.70 -9.03
CA MET A 80 1.94 9.96 -10.47
C MET A 80 0.65 10.55 -11.02
N VAL A 81 0.78 11.49 -11.92
CA VAL A 81 -0.34 12.06 -12.68
C VAL A 81 -0.04 11.95 -14.18
N ILE A 82 -1.00 11.42 -14.90
CA ILE A 82 -0.97 11.34 -16.36
C ILE A 82 -1.97 12.35 -16.90
N LEU A 83 -1.49 13.33 -17.66
CA LEU A 83 -2.33 14.34 -18.29
C LEU A 83 -3.00 13.78 -19.56
N SER A 84 -4.00 14.50 -20.05
CA SER A 84 -4.74 14.14 -21.28
C SER A 84 -3.88 14.06 -22.55
N ASP A 85 -2.76 14.78 -22.58
CA ASP A 85 -1.77 14.75 -23.67
C ASP A 85 -0.78 13.57 -23.56
N GLY A 86 -0.90 12.74 -22.52
CA GLY A 86 0.01 11.62 -22.23
C GLY A 86 1.25 12.03 -21.44
N THR A 87 1.40 13.30 -21.06
CA THR A 87 2.52 13.75 -20.22
C THR A 87 2.40 13.14 -18.82
N VAL A 88 3.50 12.56 -18.34
CA VAL A 88 3.59 11.91 -17.02
C VAL A 88 4.37 12.79 -16.07
N ILE A 89 3.82 13.02 -14.88
CA ILE A 89 4.44 13.83 -13.82
C ILE A 89 4.44 13.01 -12.53
N GLY A 90 5.60 12.88 -11.90
CA GLY A 90 5.77 12.15 -10.62
C GLY A 90 6.47 10.81 -10.79
N SER A 91 6.05 9.80 -10.04
CA SER A 91 6.69 8.47 -9.94
C SER A 91 6.66 7.69 -11.26
N ASN A 92 7.60 6.75 -11.40
CA ASN A 92 7.82 6.00 -12.64
C ASN A 92 7.08 4.64 -12.59
N ILE A 93 5.77 4.66 -12.89
CA ILE A 93 4.93 3.46 -13.01
C ILE A 93 4.69 3.15 -14.50
N PRO A 94 4.47 1.88 -14.90
CA PRO A 94 4.08 1.55 -16.26
C PRO A 94 2.78 2.27 -16.68
N VAL A 95 2.91 3.24 -17.58
CA VAL A 95 1.83 4.16 -17.99
C VAL A 95 0.69 3.40 -18.68
N ASP A 96 1.03 2.43 -19.53
CA ASP A 96 0.03 1.66 -20.29
C ASP A 96 -0.91 0.87 -19.40
N GLU A 97 -0.39 0.33 -18.28
CA GLU A 97 -1.17 -0.40 -17.31
C GLU A 97 -2.10 0.54 -16.53
N ALA A 98 -1.59 1.69 -16.09
CA ALA A 98 -2.38 2.71 -15.40
C ALA A 98 -3.53 3.25 -16.27
N LEU A 99 -3.28 3.53 -17.56
CA LEU A 99 -4.30 4.01 -18.48
C LEU A 99 -5.38 2.97 -18.77
N SER A 100 -5.00 1.69 -18.93
CA SER A 100 -5.95 0.61 -19.17
C SER A 100 -6.89 0.40 -17.98
N LEU A 101 -6.38 0.54 -16.77
CA LEU A 101 -7.16 0.44 -15.53
C LEU A 101 -8.02 1.68 -15.30
N ALA A 102 -7.55 2.86 -15.64
CA ALA A 102 -8.32 4.10 -15.53
C ALA A 102 -9.60 4.09 -16.38
N ALA A 103 -9.58 3.42 -17.52
CA ALA A 103 -10.76 3.25 -18.36
C ALA A 103 -11.91 2.49 -17.69
N THR A 104 -11.62 1.70 -16.65
CA THR A 104 -12.61 0.97 -15.85
C THR A 104 -13.16 1.76 -14.67
N GLY A 105 -12.66 2.98 -14.44
CA GLY A 105 -13.03 3.87 -13.33
C GLY A 105 -12.00 3.83 -12.18
N SER A 106 -12.38 4.38 -11.02
CA SER A 106 -11.49 4.38 -9.85
C SER A 106 -11.28 2.94 -9.33
N VAL A 107 -10.07 2.44 -9.45
CA VAL A 107 -9.70 1.05 -9.15
C VAL A 107 -8.46 0.98 -8.29
N VAL A 108 -8.40 -0.02 -7.41
CA VAL A 108 -7.16 -0.47 -6.78
C VAL A 108 -6.79 -1.78 -7.45
N ALA A 109 -5.64 -1.81 -8.11
CA ALA A 109 -5.16 -2.97 -8.86
C ALA A 109 -3.78 -3.41 -8.40
N GLU A 110 -3.50 -4.71 -8.51
CA GLU A 110 -2.14 -5.22 -8.37
C GLU A 110 -1.39 -4.98 -9.69
N VAL A 111 -0.21 -4.39 -9.58
CA VAL A 111 0.73 -4.15 -10.68
C VAL A 111 2.01 -4.95 -10.44
N ALA A 112 2.88 -5.04 -11.45
CA ALA A 112 4.05 -5.94 -11.43
C ALA A 112 4.93 -5.82 -10.16
N ASP A 113 5.10 -4.59 -9.63
CA ASP A 113 6.00 -4.30 -8.51
C ASP A 113 5.26 -3.88 -7.22
N GLY A 114 3.93 -4.06 -7.15
CA GLY A 114 3.16 -3.64 -5.98
C GLY A 114 1.67 -3.54 -6.20
N ALA A 115 1.08 -2.46 -5.74
CA ALA A 115 -0.32 -2.14 -5.97
C ALA A 115 -0.49 -0.65 -6.28
N ALA A 116 -1.41 -0.34 -7.16
CA ALA A 116 -1.71 1.04 -7.55
C ALA A 116 -3.18 1.38 -7.26
N ALA A 117 -3.40 2.55 -6.68
CA ALA A 117 -4.72 3.16 -6.58
C ALA A 117 -4.86 4.21 -7.70
N ILE A 118 -5.83 4.01 -8.58
CA ILE A 118 -6.02 4.79 -9.80
C ILE A 118 -7.34 5.56 -9.68
N VAL A 119 -7.28 6.88 -9.84
CA VAL A 119 -8.43 7.78 -9.77
C VAL A 119 -8.48 8.63 -11.02
N PRO A 120 -9.37 8.33 -11.96
CA PRO A 120 -9.60 9.20 -13.11
C PRO A 120 -10.36 10.46 -12.69
N VAL A 121 -9.93 11.61 -13.19
CA VAL A 121 -10.53 12.91 -12.96
C VAL A 121 -10.98 13.47 -14.29
N THR A 122 -12.28 13.71 -14.45
CA THR A 122 -12.86 14.39 -15.60
C THR A 122 -13.25 15.81 -15.22
N PHE A 123 -12.95 16.77 -16.08
CA PHE A 123 -13.26 18.17 -15.85
C PHE A 123 -14.55 18.56 -16.59
N GLY A 124 -15.46 19.24 -15.88
CA GLY A 124 -16.74 19.60 -16.44
C GLY A 124 -16.60 20.51 -17.67
N GLY A 125 -17.08 20.04 -18.83
CA GLY A 125 -17.09 20.78 -20.09
C GLY A 125 -15.99 20.40 -21.10
N SER A 126 -15.07 19.53 -20.75
CA SER A 126 -14.07 18.93 -21.65
C SER A 126 -14.12 17.42 -21.60
N ASP A 127 -13.81 16.76 -22.71
CA ASP A 127 -13.56 15.31 -22.77
C ASP A 127 -12.16 14.96 -22.23
N GLU A 128 -11.47 15.94 -21.64
CA GLU A 128 -10.13 15.77 -21.11
C GLU A 128 -10.18 15.06 -19.74
N GLN A 129 -9.43 13.98 -19.66
CA GLN A 129 -9.28 13.16 -18.47
C GLN A 129 -7.84 13.18 -18.00
N ILE A 130 -7.64 13.43 -16.71
CA ILE A 130 -6.37 13.27 -16.02
C ILE A 130 -6.47 12.02 -15.15
N VAL A 131 -5.42 11.22 -15.12
CA VAL A 131 -5.35 10.01 -14.29
C VAL A 131 -4.38 10.24 -13.14
N VAL A 132 -4.89 10.20 -11.93
CA VAL A 132 -4.07 10.24 -10.70
C VAL A 132 -3.84 8.83 -10.22
N THR A 133 -2.58 8.46 -10.04
CA THR A 133 -2.17 7.14 -9.57
C THR A 133 -1.31 7.27 -8.33
N ALA A 134 -1.63 6.53 -7.29
CA ALA A 134 -0.78 6.35 -6.11
C ALA A 134 -0.28 4.91 -6.08
N PHE A 135 1.03 4.74 -6.00
CA PHE A 135 1.68 3.44 -6.00
C PHE A 135 2.08 3.03 -4.57
N VAL A 136 2.01 1.75 -4.30
CA VAL A 136 2.50 1.16 -3.05
C VAL A 136 3.42 0.00 -3.41
N ASP A 137 4.69 0.17 -3.11
CA ASP A 137 5.72 -0.83 -3.38
C ASP A 137 5.49 -2.13 -2.59
N HIS A 138 5.92 -3.24 -3.19
CA HIS A 138 5.86 -4.57 -2.58
C HIS A 138 6.59 -4.65 -1.23
N ASP A 139 7.69 -3.92 -1.09
CA ASP A 139 8.46 -3.89 0.15
C ASP A 139 7.68 -3.19 1.28
N THR A 140 6.99 -2.11 0.99
CA THR A 140 6.09 -1.42 1.93
C THR A 140 4.90 -2.32 2.34
N LEU A 141 4.39 -3.11 1.40
CA LEU A 141 3.33 -4.09 1.67
C LEU A 141 3.79 -5.25 2.58
N ARG A 142 5.10 -5.51 2.65
CA ARG A 142 5.75 -6.54 3.49
C ARG A 142 6.37 -6.00 4.75
N GLU A 143 6.51 -4.69 4.90
CA GLU A 143 7.06 -4.06 6.11
C GLU A 143 6.21 -4.44 7.33
N GLY A 144 6.88 -4.89 8.38
CA GLY A 144 6.25 -5.37 9.62
C GLY A 144 6.16 -6.90 9.75
N VAL A 145 6.26 -7.68 8.66
CA VAL A 145 6.23 -9.15 8.75
C VAL A 145 7.56 -9.67 9.29
N THR A 146 8.67 -9.13 8.80
CA THR A 146 10.04 -9.56 9.20
C THR A 146 10.31 -9.27 10.67
N SER A 147 9.88 -8.10 11.16
CA SER A 147 10.02 -7.72 12.57
C SER A 147 9.21 -8.62 13.50
N SER A 148 7.99 -8.97 13.11
CA SER A 148 7.13 -9.88 13.90
C SER A 148 7.71 -11.29 13.97
N TRP A 149 8.30 -11.81 12.90
CA TRP A 149 8.97 -13.11 12.87
C TRP A 149 10.22 -13.14 13.75
N LEU A 150 11.01 -12.08 13.77
CA LEU A 150 12.18 -11.96 14.64
C LEU A 150 11.78 -11.97 16.13
N ILE A 151 10.77 -11.22 16.52
CA ILE A 151 10.27 -11.18 17.89
C ILE A 151 9.75 -12.57 18.32
N LEU A 152 9.00 -13.24 17.44
CA LEU A 152 8.45 -14.57 17.68
C LEU A 152 9.54 -15.62 17.84
N THR A 153 10.56 -15.59 16.96
CA THR A 153 11.71 -16.51 17.03
C THR A 153 12.50 -16.26 18.31
N ALA A 154 12.75 -15.01 18.68
CA ALA A 154 13.43 -14.66 19.93
C ALA A 154 12.66 -15.13 21.17
N LEU A 155 11.35 -14.92 21.19
CA LEU A 155 10.50 -15.35 22.30
C LEU A 155 10.47 -16.89 22.41
N GLY A 156 10.36 -17.59 21.30
CA GLY A 156 10.45 -19.06 21.26
C GLY A 156 11.78 -19.57 21.75
N LEU A 157 12.89 -18.91 21.38
CA LEU A 157 14.23 -19.27 21.84
C LEU A 157 14.40 -19.08 23.35
N ILE A 158 13.87 -17.96 23.89
CA ILE A 158 13.91 -17.68 25.33
C ILE A 158 13.14 -18.75 26.12
N VAL A 159 11.98 -19.17 25.63
CA VAL A 159 11.18 -20.22 26.29
C VAL A 159 11.93 -21.56 26.26
N VAL A 160 12.58 -21.90 25.15
CA VAL A 160 13.37 -23.14 25.02
C VAL A 160 14.59 -23.12 25.95
N ILE A 161 15.34 -22.01 25.98
CA ILE A 161 16.52 -21.87 26.84
C ILE A 161 16.14 -21.84 28.32
N GLY A 162 15.07 -21.14 28.68
CA GLY A 162 14.58 -21.05 30.05
C GLY A 162 13.94 -22.37 30.57
N SER A 163 13.61 -23.30 29.69
CA SER A 163 13.07 -24.63 30.02
C SER A 163 14.11 -25.70 30.28
N VAL A 164 15.42 -25.40 30.05
CA VAL A 164 16.52 -26.32 30.34
C VAL A 164 17.05 -26.00 31.74
N PRO A 165 16.80 -26.88 32.72
CA PRO A 165 17.33 -26.72 34.10
C PRO A 165 18.84 -27.04 34.15
#